data_1fb1e109497dbcc1c37a1d04b155e42c
#
_entry.id   1fb1e109497dbcc1c37a1d04b155e42c
#
_cell.length_a   1.000
_cell.length_b   1.000
_cell.length_c   1.000
_cell.angle_alpha   90.00
_cell.angle_beta   90.00
_cell.angle_gamma   90.00
#
_symmetry.space_group_name_H-M   'P 1'
#
loop_
_entity.id
_entity.type
_entity.pdbx_description
1 polymer ?
#
loop_
_entity_poly.entity_id
_entity_poly.type
_entity_poly.pdbx_seq_one_letter_code
_entity_poly.pdbx_strand_id
1 'polypeptide(L)'
;MSARVAAFFDLDGTLLPLPSVERKLFRVLRYHREIPMKNYFLWLREALKLVPRGIGCVMHANKMYLRGVHSFDQRGVENRTDSYEHGHSWRRKASQGEGQVSLPPNCNPRWPVPHFFQEGVERVVWHAMQGHAIVIVSGTLEPLANAAARTLEMELKARGIAAGIQVFATKLEESHGRWTGRILGEAIFGEAKARAIFALAEEMSLALSQSWAYGDSAQDRWMLESVGNPAAVNPTPKLARIAWKQGWPILRTANRVQQISEPLPQAERCA
;
A
#
# COMPACT_ATOMS: atom_id res chain seq x y z
N MET A 1 27.90 -9.85 15.71
CA MET A 1 27.18 -8.80 14.97
C MET A 1 25.90 -8.51 15.71
N SER A 2 25.56 -7.24 15.97
CA SER A 2 24.29 -6.87 16.58
C SER A 2 23.16 -7.25 15.60
N ALA A 3 22.17 -7.99 16.08
CA ALA A 3 21.03 -8.39 15.26
C ALA A 3 20.25 -7.13 14.80
N ARG A 4 19.87 -7.09 13.52
CA ARG A 4 19.13 -5.94 12.95
C ARG A 4 17.68 -5.95 13.43
N VAL A 5 17.16 -4.79 13.72
CA VAL A 5 15.74 -4.61 14.07
C VAL A 5 14.96 -4.21 12.81
N ALA A 6 13.74 -4.69 12.66
CA ALA A 6 12.85 -4.33 11.57
C ALA A 6 11.52 -3.76 12.06
N ALA A 7 10.87 -2.99 11.20
CA ALA A 7 9.49 -2.53 11.37
C ALA A 7 8.65 -2.98 10.18
N PHE A 8 7.68 -3.86 10.45
CA PHE A 8 6.78 -4.44 9.46
C PHE A 8 5.46 -3.68 9.46
N PHE A 9 5.04 -3.22 8.30
CA PHE A 9 3.80 -2.46 8.14
C PHE A 9 2.86 -3.15 7.18
N ASP A 10 1.60 -3.36 7.59
CA ASP A 10 0.55 -3.55 6.61
C ASP A 10 0.30 -2.23 5.86
N LEU A 11 -0.32 -2.30 4.68
CA LEU A 11 -0.51 -1.14 3.82
C LEU A 11 -1.91 -0.54 3.95
N ASP A 12 -2.94 -1.31 3.60
CA ASP A 12 -4.32 -0.83 3.46
C ASP A 12 -5.07 -0.82 4.81
N GLY A 13 -5.39 0.34 5.36
CA GLY A 13 -5.98 0.51 6.69
C GLY A 13 -4.95 0.85 7.76
N THR A 14 -3.67 0.57 7.49
CA THR A 14 -2.54 0.82 8.41
C THR A 14 -1.73 2.05 8.01
N LEU A 15 -1.12 2.05 6.83
CA LEU A 15 -0.42 3.21 6.26
C LEU A 15 -1.32 4.05 5.37
N LEU A 16 -2.24 3.43 4.63
CA LEU A 16 -3.17 4.07 3.71
C LEU A 16 -4.62 3.93 4.20
N PRO A 17 -5.46 4.96 4.04
CA PRO A 17 -6.87 4.87 4.38
C PRO A 17 -7.64 3.95 3.43
N LEU A 18 -8.64 3.27 3.98
CA LEU A 18 -9.59 2.50 3.19
C LEU A 18 -10.44 3.42 2.27
N PRO A 19 -10.93 2.92 1.13
CA PRO A 19 -10.81 1.53 0.64
C PRO A 19 -9.41 1.23 0.11
N SER A 20 -9.04 -0.06 0.10
CA SER A 20 -7.73 -0.55 -0.33
C SER A 20 -7.32 -0.03 -1.72
N VAL A 21 -6.01 0.08 -1.96
CA VAL A 21 -5.47 0.54 -3.24
C VAL A 21 -5.91 -0.37 -4.38
N GLU A 22 -5.95 -1.68 -4.14
CA GLU A 22 -6.47 -2.65 -5.12
C GLU A 22 -7.95 -2.42 -5.45
N ARG A 23 -8.77 -2.06 -4.46
CA ARG A 23 -10.20 -1.74 -4.68
C ARG A 23 -10.37 -0.44 -5.47
N LYS A 24 -9.49 0.55 -5.25
CA LYS A 24 -9.44 1.78 -6.04
C LYS A 24 -9.07 1.46 -7.49
N LEU A 25 -8.03 0.63 -7.71
CA LEU A 25 -7.65 0.15 -9.03
C LEU A 25 -8.81 -0.57 -9.74
N PHE A 26 -9.47 -1.51 -9.05
CA PHE A 26 -10.62 -2.23 -9.62
C PHE A 26 -11.71 -1.27 -10.11
N ARG A 27 -12.01 -0.21 -9.35
CA ARG A 27 -12.99 0.81 -9.76
C ARG A 27 -12.56 1.55 -11.03
N VAL A 28 -11.29 1.92 -11.13
CA VAL A 28 -10.71 2.59 -12.30
C VAL A 28 -10.80 1.69 -13.52
N LEU A 29 -10.32 0.44 -13.43
CA LEU A 29 -10.37 -0.53 -14.53
C LEU A 29 -11.81 -0.81 -15.00
N ARG A 30 -12.74 -0.90 -14.06
CA ARG A 30 -14.16 -1.08 -14.37
C ARG A 30 -14.74 0.14 -15.08
N TYR A 31 -14.43 1.35 -14.62
CA TYR A 31 -14.87 2.59 -15.24
C TYR A 31 -14.40 2.70 -16.70
N HIS A 32 -13.14 2.37 -16.96
CA HIS A 32 -12.55 2.35 -18.29
C HIS A 32 -12.91 1.10 -19.12
N ARG A 33 -13.78 0.20 -18.60
CA ARG A 33 -14.20 -1.04 -19.27
C ARG A 33 -13.03 -1.96 -19.66
N GLU A 34 -11.94 -1.93 -18.92
CA GLU A 34 -10.75 -2.72 -19.17
C GLU A 34 -10.87 -4.17 -18.67
N ILE A 35 -11.85 -4.44 -17.80
CA ILE A 35 -12.14 -5.78 -17.31
C ILE A 35 -13.14 -6.44 -18.25
N PRO A 36 -12.73 -7.46 -19.03
CA PRO A 36 -13.64 -8.18 -19.91
C PRO A 36 -14.77 -8.85 -19.12
N MET A 37 -15.99 -8.85 -19.64
CA MET A 37 -17.16 -9.47 -18.96
C MET A 37 -16.93 -10.95 -18.59
N LYS A 38 -16.21 -11.69 -19.44
CA LYS A 38 -15.82 -13.09 -19.15
C LYS A 38 -15.04 -13.25 -17.86
N ASN A 39 -14.31 -12.23 -17.42
CA ASN A 39 -13.50 -12.30 -16.20
C ASN A 39 -14.35 -12.36 -14.93
N TYR A 40 -15.56 -11.79 -14.94
CA TYR A 40 -16.49 -11.91 -13.81
C TYR A 40 -16.95 -13.36 -13.63
N PHE A 41 -17.22 -14.07 -14.72
CA PHE A 41 -17.55 -15.50 -14.67
C PHE A 41 -16.35 -16.35 -14.24
N LEU A 42 -15.15 -16.02 -14.73
CA LEU A 42 -13.91 -16.70 -14.29
C LEU A 42 -13.66 -16.46 -12.80
N TRP A 43 -13.87 -15.24 -12.34
CA TRP A 43 -13.74 -14.89 -10.91
C TRP A 43 -14.76 -15.67 -10.07
N LEU A 44 -16.03 -15.71 -10.49
CA LEU A 44 -17.06 -16.46 -9.78
C LEU A 44 -16.75 -17.96 -9.72
N ARG A 45 -16.33 -18.55 -10.83
CA ARG A 45 -15.92 -19.98 -10.89
C ARG A 45 -14.77 -20.26 -9.93
N GLU A 46 -13.78 -19.38 -9.86
CA GLU A 46 -12.66 -19.53 -8.96
C GLU A 46 -13.06 -19.29 -7.50
N ALA A 47 -13.93 -18.32 -7.27
CA ALA A 47 -14.49 -18.06 -5.94
C ALA A 47 -15.17 -19.31 -5.36
N LEU A 48 -15.98 -20.01 -6.14
CA LEU A 48 -16.65 -21.25 -5.71
C LEU A 48 -15.65 -22.33 -5.27
N LYS A 49 -14.49 -22.43 -5.91
CA LYS A 49 -13.42 -23.38 -5.52
C LYS A 49 -12.72 -22.96 -4.21
N LEU A 50 -12.65 -21.65 -3.95
CA LEU A 50 -11.96 -21.12 -2.80
C LEU A 50 -12.84 -20.99 -1.55
N VAL A 51 -14.19 -20.99 -1.70
CA VAL A 51 -15.14 -20.92 -0.60
C VAL A 51 -14.84 -21.91 0.54
N PRO A 52 -14.50 -23.21 0.27
CA PRO A 52 -14.19 -24.15 1.35
C PRO A 52 -12.95 -23.75 2.18
N ARG A 53 -12.06 -22.92 1.60
CA ARG A 53 -10.86 -22.40 2.28
C ARG A 53 -11.12 -21.10 3.06
N GLY A 54 -12.37 -20.61 3.01
CA GLY A 54 -12.82 -19.41 3.70
C GLY A 54 -12.93 -18.17 2.81
N ILE A 55 -13.77 -17.24 3.23
CA ILE A 55 -14.05 -15.98 2.49
C ILE A 55 -12.77 -15.14 2.31
N GLY A 56 -11.84 -15.18 3.26
CA GLY A 56 -10.55 -14.51 3.14
C GLY A 56 -9.77 -14.97 1.90
N CYS A 57 -9.73 -16.28 1.62
CA CYS A 57 -9.11 -16.82 0.41
C CYS A 57 -9.80 -16.32 -0.87
N VAL A 58 -11.14 -16.28 -0.89
CA VAL A 58 -11.88 -15.76 -2.04
C VAL A 58 -11.52 -14.30 -2.33
N MET A 59 -11.41 -13.47 -1.30
CA MET A 59 -11.14 -12.05 -1.47
C MET A 59 -9.68 -11.74 -1.81
N HIS A 60 -8.72 -12.45 -1.23
CA HIS A 60 -7.30 -12.14 -1.36
C HIS A 60 -6.58 -13.00 -2.40
N ALA A 61 -6.95 -14.26 -2.55
CA ALA A 61 -6.29 -15.20 -3.46
C ALA A 61 -6.94 -15.27 -4.86
N ASN A 62 -8.10 -14.66 -5.08
CA ASN A 62 -8.78 -14.70 -6.38
C ASN A 62 -8.57 -13.39 -7.15
N LYS A 63 -7.67 -13.43 -8.13
CA LYS A 63 -7.33 -12.30 -8.99
C LYS A 63 -7.79 -12.49 -10.46
N MET A 64 -8.69 -13.45 -10.71
CA MET A 64 -9.16 -13.78 -12.07
C MET A 64 -9.84 -12.61 -12.79
N TYR A 65 -10.32 -11.61 -12.08
CA TYR A 65 -10.86 -10.39 -12.69
C TYR A 65 -9.80 -9.59 -13.47
N LEU A 66 -8.51 -9.78 -13.15
CA LEU A 66 -7.38 -9.11 -13.84
C LEU A 66 -6.86 -9.87 -15.07
N ARG A 67 -7.42 -11.05 -15.41
CA ARG A 67 -6.93 -11.82 -16.54
C ARG A 67 -7.02 -11.05 -17.85
N GLY A 68 -5.89 -10.93 -18.55
CA GLY A 68 -5.79 -10.21 -19.83
C GLY A 68 -5.74 -8.68 -19.69
N VAL A 69 -5.83 -8.14 -18.47
CA VAL A 69 -5.54 -6.73 -18.22
C VAL A 69 -4.03 -6.51 -18.37
N HIS A 70 -3.62 -5.38 -18.95
CA HIS A 70 -2.21 -5.04 -19.08
C HIS A 70 -1.55 -5.01 -17.70
N SER A 71 -0.42 -5.70 -17.57
CA SER A 71 0.42 -5.58 -16.39
C SER A 71 1.01 -4.18 -16.35
N PHE A 72 1.14 -3.65 -15.16
CA PHE A 72 1.74 -2.32 -15.01
C PHE A 72 3.26 -2.50 -15.03
N ASP A 73 3.90 -2.10 -16.12
CA ASP A 73 5.36 -2.08 -16.21
C ASP A 73 5.91 -1.13 -15.13
N GLN A 74 6.88 -1.63 -14.39
CA GLN A 74 7.61 -0.83 -13.38
C GLN A 74 8.24 0.42 -14.02
N ARG A 75 8.62 0.37 -15.30
CA ARG A 75 9.13 1.50 -16.08
C ARG A 75 8.14 2.66 -16.26
N GLY A 76 6.85 2.40 -16.24
CA GLY A 76 5.81 3.45 -16.24
C GLY A 76 5.76 4.26 -14.94
N VAL A 77 6.36 3.77 -13.86
CA VAL A 77 6.47 4.45 -12.57
C VAL A 77 7.76 5.27 -12.48
N GLU A 78 8.87 4.81 -13.08
CA GLU A 78 10.15 5.53 -13.10
C GLU A 78 10.07 6.85 -13.86
N ASN A 79 9.34 6.89 -14.97
CA ASN A 79 9.09 8.13 -15.72
C ASN A 79 8.21 9.17 -14.99
N ARG A 80 7.67 8.84 -13.80
CA ARG A 80 6.91 9.75 -12.95
C ARG A 80 7.76 10.49 -11.91
N THR A 81 8.88 9.92 -11.50
CA THR A 81 9.78 10.56 -10.54
C THR A 81 10.40 11.82 -11.13
N ASP A 82 10.79 11.80 -12.42
CA ASP A 82 11.32 12.96 -13.12
C ASP A 82 10.27 14.08 -13.32
N SER A 83 8.98 13.71 -13.37
CA SER A 83 7.89 14.69 -13.50
C SER A 83 7.54 15.38 -12.18
N TYR A 84 7.86 14.78 -11.03
CA TYR A 84 7.64 15.40 -9.71
C TYR A 84 8.68 16.45 -9.37
N GLU A 85 9.91 16.33 -9.82
CA GLU A 85 10.92 17.40 -9.67
C GLU A 85 10.53 18.67 -10.43
N HIS A 86 9.73 18.57 -11.49
CA HIS A 86 9.20 19.70 -12.25
C HIS A 86 7.78 20.13 -11.81
N GLY A 87 7.13 19.43 -10.89
CA GLY A 87 5.74 19.64 -10.47
C GLY A 87 5.47 20.98 -9.78
N HIS A 88 6.47 21.67 -9.25
CA HIS A 88 6.33 23.05 -8.78
C HIS A 88 6.03 24.07 -9.88
N SER A 89 6.32 23.75 -11.13
CA SER A 89 6.05 24.63 -12.30
C SER A 89 4.58 24.57 -12.75
N TRP A 90 3.88 23.45 -12.55
CA TRP A 90 2.50 23.25 -13.02
C TRP A 90 1.45 23.96 -12.18
N ARG A 91 1.67 24.12 -10.88
CA ARG A 91 0.76 24.85 -10.00
C ARG A 91 0.66 26.34 -10.33
N ARG A 92 1.72 26.95 -10.88
CA ARG A 92 1.71 28.37 -11.26
C ARG A 92 0.97 28.66 -12.57
N LYS A 93 0.84 27.67 -13.48
CA LYS A 93 0.12 27.84 -14.75
C LYS A 93 -1.39 27.61 -14.66
N ALA A 94 -1.85 26.83 -13.67
CA ALA A 94 -3.28 26.57 -13.45
C ALA A 94 -4.03 27.78 -12.84
N SER A 95 -3.32 28.79 -12.29
CA SER A 95 -3.92 30.02 -11.74
C SER A 95 -4.10 31.14 -12.76
N GLN A 96 -3.69 30.96 -14.02
CA GLN A 96 -3.90 31.95 -15.09
C GLN A 96 -4.75 31.33 -16.19
N GLY A 97 -6.06 31.45 -16.02
CA GLY A 97 -7.12 31.44 -17.01
C GLY A 97 -7.13 30.41 -18.13
N GLU A 98 -8.24 29.70 -18.23
CA GLU A 98 -8.81 29.06 -19.41
C GLU A 98 -7.89 28.11 -20.23
N GLY A 99 -8.09 26.81 -20.00
CA GLY A 99 -7.56 25.76 -20.84
C GLY A 99 -7.73 24.42 -20.15
N GLN A 100 -8.41 23.49 -20.79
CA GLN A 100 -8.40 22.08 -20.38
C GLN A 100 -6.95 21.69 -20.08
N VAL A 101 -6.64 21.40 -18.81
CA VAL A 101 -5.36 20.84 -18.41
C VAL A 101 -5.27 19.44 -19.01
N SER A 102 -4.75 19.36 -20.22
CA SER A 102 -4.37 18.08 -20.82
C SER A 102 -3.23 17.53 -19.97
N LEU A 103 -3.49 16.42 -19.27
CA LEU A 103 -2.47 15.65 -18.58
C LEU A 103 -1.36 15.31 -19.58
N PRO A 104 -0.07 15.37 -19.19
CA PRO A 104 1.01 15.00 -20.09
C PRO A 104 0.80 13.56 -20.59
N PRO A 105 1.16 13.26 -21.85
CA PRO A 105 0.83 12.00 -22.53
C PRO A 105 1.35 10.72 -21.85
N ASN A 106 2.26 10.86 -20.88
CA ASN A 106 2.81 9.74 -20.10
C ASN A 106 2.26 9.62 -18.67
N CYS A 107 1.32 10.48 -18.27
CA CYS A 107 0.60 10.23 -17.01
C CYS A 107 -0.41 9.12 -17.23
N ASN A 108 -0.11 7.92 -16.77
CA ASN A 108 -1.12 6.87 -16.72
C ASN A 108 -2.14 7.25 -15.62
N PRO A 109 -3.35 7.78 -15.95
CA PRO A 109 -4.34 8.23 -14.97
C PRO A 109 -4.91 7.06 -14.14
N ARG A 110 -4.44 5.84 -14.39
CA ARG A 110 -4.95 4.58 -13.84
C ARG A 110 -4.43 4.25 -12.44
N TRP A 111 -3.39 4.95 -11.95
CA TRP A 111 -2.84 4.69 -10.64
C TRP A 111 -3.48 5.58 -9.58
N PRO A 112 -4.11 5.01 -8.57
CA PRO A 112 -4.51 5.79 -7.42
C PRO A 112 -3.27 6.31 -6.69
N VAL A 113 -3.11 7.63 -6.62
CA VAL A 113 -2.04 8.24 -5.82
C VAL A 113 -2.24 7.84 -4.37
N PRO A 114 -1.24 7.25 -3.71
CA PRO A 114 -1.36 6.88 -2.31
C PRO A 114 -1.39 8.14 -1.44
N HIS A 115 -2.41 8.24 -0.58
CA HIS A 115 -2.50 9.25 0.47
C HIS A 115 -2.27 8.55 1.80
N PHE A 116 -1.15 8.77 2.43
CA PHE A 116 -0.79 8.14 3.69
C PHE A 116 -1.46 8.81 4.89
N PHE A 117 -1.73 8.05 5.93
CA PHE A 117 -1.98 8.63 7.24
C PHE A 117 -0.71 9.34 7.73
N GLN A 118 -0.86 10.58 8.20
CA GLN A 118 0.27 11.38 8.69
C GLN A 118 1.01 10.64 9.82
N GLU A 119 0.28 10.09 10.76
CA GLU A 119 0.85 9.35 11.89
C GLU A 119 1.57 8.07 11.44
N GLY A 120 1.11 7.45 10.34
CA GLY A 120 1.78 6.32 9.70
C GLY A 120 3.14 6.72 9.15
N VAL A 121 3.18 7.85 8.42
CA VAL A 121 4.45 8.42 7.90
C VAL A 121 5.41 8.74 9.03
N GLU A 122 4.94 9.43 10.09
CA GLU A 122 5.78 9.77 11.25
C GLU A 122 6.35 8.52 11.94
N ARG A 123 5.58 7.44 11.98
CA ARG A 123 6.05 6.17 12.53
C ARG A 123 7.15 5.56 11.67
N VAL A 124 6.99 5.59 10.33
CA VAL A 124 8.03 5.12 9.40
C VAL A 124 9.28 5.98 9.52
N VAL A 125 9.14 7.30 9.59
CA VAL A 125 10.24 8.26 9.81
C VAL A 125 11.00 7.91 11.10
N TRP A 126 10.29 7.69 12.20
CA TRP A 126 10.91 7.34 13.47
C TRP A 126 11.74 6.05 13.36
N HIS A 127 11.19 5.00 12.74
CA HIS A 127 11.94 3.74 12.53
C HIS A 127 13.16 3.93 11.64
N ALA A 128 13.02 4.70 10.56
CA ALA A 128 14.13 5.00 9.66
C ALA A 128 15.26 5.73 10.39
N MET A 129 14.93 6.69 11.26
CA MET A 129 15.91 7.40 12.09
C MET A 129 16.60 6.50 13.12
N GLN A 130 15.95 5.42 13.58
CA GLN A 130 16.57 4.41 14.45
C GLN A 130 17.43 3.41 13.67
N GLY A 131 17.50 3.49 12.34
CA GLY A 131 18.22 2.53 11.50
C GLY A 131 17.53 1.17 11.39
N HIS A 132 16.25 1.07 11.72
CA HIS A 132 15.47 -0.15 11.54
C HIS A 132 15.22 -0.43 10.05
N ALA A 133 15.22 -1.70 9.66
CA ALA A 133 14.76 -2.09 8.33
C ALA A 133 13.25 -1.83 8.21
N ILE A 134 12.84 -1.12 7.16
CA ILE A 134 11.42 -0.82 6.90
C ILE A 134 10.89 -1.83 5.89
N VAL A 135 9.81 -2.52 6.25
CA VAL A 135 9.23 -3.58 5.43
C VAL A 135 7.71 -3.41 5.32
N ILE A 136 7.19 -3.35 4.11
CA ILE A 136 5.74 -3.41 3.85
C ILE A 136 5.37 -4.87 3.57
N VAL A 137 4.37 -5.40 4.31
CA VAL A 137 3.86 -6.76 4.15
C VAL A 137 2.36 -6.70 3.88
N SER A 138 1.95 -6.84 2.62
CA SER A 138 0.56 -6.56 2.21
C SER A 138 -0.06 -7.61 1.30
N GLY A 139 -1.35 -7.83 1.48
CA GLY A 139 -2.17 -8.65 0.57
C GLY A 139 -2.47 -8.00 -0.77
N THR A 140 -2.16 -6.72 -0.93
CA THR A 140 -2.36 -6.00 -2.19
C THR A 140 -1.39 -6.48 -3.28
N LEU A 141 -1.62 -6.07 -4.53
CA LEU A 141 -0.75 -6.44 -5.64
C LEU A 141 0.63 -5.80 -5.51
N GLU A 142 1.70 -6.56 -5.78
CA GLU A 142 3.09 -6.10 -5.65
C GLU A 142 3.36 -4.78 -6.38
N PRO A 143 2.92 -4.54 -7.64
CA PRO A 143 3.15 -3.26 -8.30
C PRO A 143 2.52 -2.07 -7.57
N LEU A 144 1.35 -2.26 -6.94
CA LEU A 144 0.67 -1.22 -6.16
C LEU A 144 1.42 -0.95 -4.84
N ALA A 145 1.86 -1.99 -4.16
CA ALA A 145 2.63 -1.87 -2.94
C ALA A 145 4.00 -1.22 -3.18
N ASN A 146 4.67 -1.57 -4.29
CA ASN A 146 5.92 -0.92 -4.71
C ASN A 146 5.72 0.57 -5.03
N ALA A 147 4.63 0.94 -5.70
CA ALA A 147 4.31 2.35 -5.95
C ALA A 147 4.10 3.13 -4.65
N ALA A 148 3.42 2.53 -3.67
CA ALA A 148 3.25 3.13 -2.35
C ALA A 148 4.59 3.26 -1.60
N ALA A 149 5.44 2.22 -1.63
CA ALA A 149 6.77 2.25 -1.03
C ALA A 149 7.64 3.38 -1.60
N ARG A 150 7.70 3.50 -2.94
CA ARG A 150 8.45 4.58 -3.59
C ARG A 150 7.96 5.97 -3.20
N THR A 151 6.63 6.16 -3.11
CA THR A 151 6.08 7.45 -2.66
C THR A 151 6.51 7.76 -1.24
N LEU A 152 6.55 6.75 -0.37
CA LEU A 152 6.98 6.90 1.01
C LEU A 152 8.50 7.13 1.11
N GLU A 153 9.31 6.48 0.27
CA GLU A 153 10.75 6.74 0.14
C GLU A 153 11.06 8.17 -0.31
N MET A 154 10.27 8.71 -1.26
CA MET A 154 10.38 10.12 -1.66
C MET A 154 10.05 11.06 -0.50
N GLU A 155 9.04 10.75 0.30
CA GLU A 155 8.70 11.53 1.50
C GLU A 155 9.82 11.49 2.54
N LEU A 156 10.46 10.32 2.76
CA LEU A 156 11.63 10.19 3.63
C LEU A 156 12.81 11.00 3.10
N LYS A 157 13.10 10.90 1.80
CA LYS A 157 14.17 11.66 1.14
C LYS A 157 13.95 13.18 1.26
N ALA A 158 12.71 13.65 1.10
CA ALA A 158 12.36 15.06 1.27
C ALA A 158 12.63 15.58 2.71
N ARG A 159 12.66 14.67 3.69
CA ARG A 159 13.02 14.94 5.09
C ARG A 159 14.50 14.70 5.39
N GLY A 160 15.33 14.44 4.38
CA GLY A 160 16.76 14.16 4.52
C GLY A 160 17.10 12.76 5.03
N ILE A 161 16.14 11.81 4.98
CA ILE A 161 16.33 10.45 5.47
C ILE A 161 16.52 9.52 4.27
N ALA A 162 17.70 8.89 4.17
CA ALA A 162 18.01 7.89 3.17
C ALA A 162 17.68 6.49 3.72
N ALA A 163 16.47 6.00 3.47
CA ALA A 163 16.04 4.66 3.85
C ALA A 163 15.29 4.00 2.68
N GLY A 164 15.69 2.77 2.35
CA GLY A 164 14.96 1.93 1.41
C GLY A 164 13.84 1.16 2.11
N ILE A 165 12.74 0.93 1.40
CA ILE A 165 11.58 0.19 1.89
C ILE A 165 11.45 -1.12 1.13
N GLN A 166 11.54 -2.24 1.84
CA GLN A 166 11.30 -3.55 1.24
C GLN A 166 9.80 -3.85 1.15
N VAL A 167 9.41 -4.57 0.10
CA VAL A 167 7.99 -4.89 -0.14
C VAL A 167 7.80 -6.39 -0.30
N PHE A 168 6.93 -6.95 0.52
CA PHE A 168 6.40 -8.29 0.40
C PHE A 168 4.89 -8.20 0.14
N ALA A 169 4.50 -8.46 -1.10
CA ALA A 169 3.12 -8.30 -1.54
C ALA A 169 2.72 -9.41 -2.52
N THR A 170 1.43 -9.52 -2.81
CA THR A 170 0.92 -10.57 -3.67
C THR A 170 1.38 -10.37 -5.12
N LYS A 171 2.13 -11.34 -5.64
CA LYS A 171 2.63 -11.36 -7.02
C LYS A 171 1.65 -12.03 -7.96
N LEU A 172 1.45 -11.43 -9.14
CA LEU A 172 0.69 -12.06 -10.21
C LEU A 172 1.61 -12.60 -11.31
N GLU A 173 1.18 -13.71 -11.89
CA GLU A 173 1.77 -14.25 -13.11
C GLU A 173 1.47 -13.31 -14.28
N GLU A 174 2.51 -13.01 -15.04
CA GLU A 174 2.44 -12.18 -16.24
C GLU A 174 2.80 -12.99 -17.47
N SER A 175 2.10 -12.74 -18.57
CA SER A 175 2.40 -13.31 -19.89
C SER A 175 2.16 -12.25 -20.96
N HIS A 176 3.18 -11.96 -21.77
CA HIS A 176 3.13 -10.97 -22.86
C HIS A 176 2.60 -9.60 -22.42
N GLY A 177 3.08 -9.08 -21.29
CA GLY A 177 2.67 -7.77 -20.78
C GLY A 177 1.23 -7.72 -20.25
N ARG A 178 0.65 -8.87 -19.91
CA ARG A 178 -0.71 -8.98 -19.36
C ARG A 178 -0.76 -9.96 -18.20
N TRP A 179 -1.56 -9.65 -17.22
CA TRP A 179 -1.80 -10.57 -16.10
C TRP A 179 -2.62 -11.77 -16.53
N THR A 180 -2.24 -12.95 -16.07
CA THR A 180 -3.00 -14.18 -16.28
C THR A 180 -4.14 -14.35 -15.28
N GLY A 181 -4.13 -13.57 -14.20
CA GLY A 181 -5.04 -13.68 -13.06
C GLY A 181 -4.62 -14.74 -12.03
N ARG A 182 -3.50 -15.43 -12.26
CA ARG A 182 -2.92 -16.40 -11.32
C ARG A 182 -1.94 -15.71 -10.39
N ILE A 183 -1.86 -16.18 -9.17
CA ILE A 183 -0.89 -15.73 -8.17
C ILE A 183 0.38 -16.56 -8.35
N LEU A 184 1.53 -15.89 -8.33
CA LEU A 184 2.84 -16.56 -8.25
C LEU A 184 3.14 -16.84 -6.78
N GLY A 185 3.33 -18.11 -6.46
CA GLY A 185 3.54 -18.54 -5.09
C GLY A 185 2.29 -18.42 -4.24
N GLU A 186 2.33 -17.63 -3.20
CA GLU A 186 1.27 -17.49 -2.20
C GLU A 186 0.75 -16.05 -2.14
N ALA A 187 -0.56 -15.90 -1.91
CA ALA A 187 -1.15 -14.59 -1.61
C ALA A 187 -0.74 -14.16 -0.19
N ILE A 188 -0.20 -12.95 -0.04
CA ILE A 188 0.37 -12.45 1.21
C ILE A 188 -0.74 -11.93 2.15
N PHE A 189 -1.51 -12.85 2.75
CA PHE A 189 -2.53 -12.52 3.76
C PHE A 189 -2.58 -13.58 4.86
N GLY A 190 -3.09 -13.19 6.03
CA GLY A 190 -3.20 -14.11 7.15
C GLY A 190 -1.83 -14.70 7.57
N GLU A 191 -1.74 -16.02 7.70
CA GLU A 191 -0.51 -16.72 8.08
C GLU A 191 0.64 -16.53 7.08
N ALA A 192 0.34 -16.28 5.80
CA ALA A 192 1.37 -16.02 4.81
C ALA A 192 2.21 -14.77 5.14
N LYS A 193 1.62 -13.77 5.81
CA LYS A 193 2.38 -12.62 6.30
C LYS A 193 3.44 -13.02 7.33
N ALA A 194 3.11 -13.92 8.26
CA ALA A 194 4.07 -14.41 9.24
C ALA A 194 5.18 -15.23 8.56
N ARG A 195 4.82 -16.11 7.61
CA ARG A 195 5.83 -16.88 6.85
C ARG A 195 6.81 -15.98 6.10
N ALA A 196 6.30 -14.90 5.48
CA ALA A 196 7.14 -13.91 4.80
C ALA A 196 8.11 -13.23 5.79
N ILE A 197 7.63 -12.87 6.99
CA ILE A 197 8.46 -12.27 8.05
C ILE A 197 9.54 -13.23 8.53
N PHE A 198 9.20 -14.50 8.77
CA PHE A 198 10.19 -15.49 9.22
C PHE A 198 11.28 -15.73 8.16
N ALA A 199 10.89 -15.88 6.89
CA ALA A 199 11.85 -16.04 5.79
C ALA A 199 12.79 -14.83 5.70
N LEU A 200 12.25 -13.60 5.81
CA LEU A 200 13.06 -12.39 5.80
C LEU A 200 13.96 -12.29 7.03
N ALA A 201 13.48 -12.72 8.18
CA ALA A 201 14.28 -12.69 9.41
C ALA A 201 15.52 -13.60 9.32
N GLU A 202 15.38 -14.77 8.69
CA GLU A 202 16.51 -15.65 8.40
C GLU A 202 17.47 -15.00 7.40
N GLU A 203 16.97 -14.46 6.28
CA GLU A 203 17.78 -13.85 5.23
C GLU A 203 18.60 -12.64 5.75
N MET A 204 17.97 -11.78 6.53
CA MET A 204 18.55 -10.51 6.99
C MET A 204 19.12 -10.57 8.41
N SER A 205 19.06 -11.72 9.08
CA SER A 205 19.45 -11.89 10.49
C SER A 205 18.72 -10.89 11.42
N LEU A 206 17.39 -10.82 11.32
CA LEU A 206 16.56 -9.89 12.09
C LEU A 206 16.25 -10.42 13.50
N ALA A 207 16.32 -9.55 14.49
CA ALA A 207 15.86 -9.82 15.85
C ALA A 207 14.34 -9.58 15.96
N LEU A 208 13.52 -10.58 15.65
CA LEU A 208 12.06 -10.45 15.69
C LEU A 208 11.53 -10.07 17.08
N SER A 209 12.15 -10.54 18.17
CA SER A 209 11.78 -10.15 19.54
C SER A 209 11.99 -8.66 19.86
N GLN A 210 12.83 -7.96 19.08
CA GLN A 210 13.06 -6.53 19.20
C GLN A 210 12.36 -5.75 18.05
N SER A 211 11.84 -6.46 17.07
CA SER A 211 11.19 -5.88 15.89
C SER A 211 9.75 -5.45 16.16
N TRP A 212 9.21 -4.64 15.27
CA TRP A 212 7.90 -4.01 15.37
C TRP A 212 6.98 -4.49 14.25
N ALA A 213 5.67 -4.56 14.50
CA ALA A 213 4.68 -4.80 13.47
C ALA A 213 3.42 -3.97 13.66
N TYR A 214 2.83 -3.50 12.57
CA TYR A 214 1.67 -2.61 12.52
C TYR A 214 0.64 -3.17 11.56
N GLY A 215 -0.61 -3.35 12.01
CA GLY A 215 -1.71 -3.89 11.19
C GLY A 215 -3.08 -3.44 11.68
N ASP A 216 -4.09 -3.47 10.80
CA ASP A 216 -5.44 -2.99 11.09
C ASP A 216 -6.48 -4.10 11.20
N SER A 217 -6.23 -5.25 10.59
CA SER A 217 -7.22 -6.32 10.41
C SER A 217 -6.89 -7.61 11.16
N ALA A 218 -7.88 -8.46 11.36
CA ALA A 218 -7.66 -9.77 11.95
C ALA A 218 -6.75 -10.68 11.11
N GLN A 219 -6.52 -10.34 9.84
CA GLN A 219 -5.57 -11.04 8.97
C GLN A 219 -4.12 -10.69 9.30
N ASP A 220 -3.87 -9.59 10.03
CA ASP A 220 -2.53 -9.17 10.44
C ASP A 220 -2.11 -9.80 11.78
N ARG A 221 -3.04 -10.50 12.44
CA ARG A 221 -2.78 -11.12 13.73
C ARG A 221 -1.47 -11.92 13.73
N TRP A 222 -1.27 -12.78 12.73
CA TRP A 222 -0.08 -13.64 12.67
C TRP A 222 1.23 -12.85 12.48
N MET A 223 1.17 -11.76 11.70
CA MET A 223 2.27 -10.81 11.57
C MET A 223 2.56 -10.13 12.92
N LEU A 224 1.52 -9.68 13.62
CA LEU A 224 1.65 -9.04 14.93
C LEU A 224 2.18 -9.99 15.98
N GLU A 225 1.76 -11.25 15.97
CA GLU A 225 2.24 -12.31 16.88
C GLU A 225 3.69 -12.73 16.60
N SER A 226 4.25 -12.41 15.44
CA SER A 226 5.63 -12.80 15.04
C SER A 226 6.71 -11.90 15.64
N VAL A 227 6.37 -10.80 16.28
CA VAL A 227 7.33 -9.79 16.74
C VAL A 227 7.17 -9.45 18.22
N GLY A 228 8.21 -8.86 18.81
CA GLY A 228 8.18 -8.47 20.22
C GLY A 228 7.39 -7.17 20.46
N ASN A 229 7.21 -6.31 19.47
CA ASN A 229 6.52 -5.01 19.63
C ASN A 229 5.36 -4.86 18.61
N PRO A 230 4.25 -5.62 18.79
CA PRO A 230 3.07 -5.49 17.95
C PRO A 230 2.26 -4.23 18.30
N ALA A 231 1.61 -3.62 17.31
CA ALA A 231 0.65 -2.54 17.50
C ALA A 231 -0.52 -2.65 16.52
N ALA A 232 -1.74 -2.58 17.03
CA ALA A 232 -2.95 -2.56 16.21
C ALA A 232 -3.28 -1.11 15.80
N VAL A 233 -3.29 -0.81 14.49
CA VAL A 233 -3.56 0.54 13.96
C VAL A 233 -4.97 0.58 13.41
N ASN A 234 -5.80 1.52 13.86
CA ASN A 234 -7.21 1.64 13.43
C ASN A 234 -7.96 0.30 13.36
N PRO A 235 -7.82 -0.60 14.37
CA PRO A 235 -8.17 -1.99 14.21
C PRO A 235 -9.65 -2.20 13.93
N THR A 236 -9.93 -3.16 13.05
CA THR A 236 -11.28 -3.74 12.93
C THR A 236 -11.76 -4.29 14.28
N PRO A 237 -13.08 -4.40 14.52
CA PRO A 237 -13.59 -4.90 15.82
C PRO A 237 -13.02 -6.26 16.22
N LYS A 238 -12.71 -7.12 15.25
CA LYS A 238 -12.12 -8.43 15.50
C LYS A 238 -10.68 -8.32 15.97
N LEU A 239 -9.85 -7.49 15.31
CA LEU A 239 -8.48 -7.26 15.75
C LEU A 239 -8.42 -6.49 17.07
N ALA A 240 -9.31 -5.53 17.29
CA ALA A 240 -9.38 -4.79 18.55
C ALA A 240 -9.60 -5.71 19.76
N ARG A 241 -10.48 -6.74 19.64
CA ARG A 241 -10.69 -7.74 20.68
C ARG A 241 -9.43 -8.59 20.92
N ILE A 242 -8.71 -8.96 19.86
CA ILE A 242 -7.46 -9.72 19.96
C ILE A 242 -6.40 -8.85 20.65
N ALA A 243 -6.19 -7.62 20.19
CA ALA A 243 -5.24 -6.67 20.75
C ALA A 243 -5.48 -6.45 22.26
N TRP A 244 -6.75 -6.26 22.65
CA TRP A 244 -7.12 -6.12 24.06
C TRP A 244 -6.76 -7.35 24.89
N LYS A 245 -7.05 -8.57 24.38
CA LYS A 245 -6.71 -9.82 25.07
C LYS A 245 -5.21 -10.07 25.21
N GLN A 246 -4.44 -9.64 24.22
CA GLN A 246 -2.99 -9.80 24.16
C GLN A 246 -2.22 -8.64 24.80
N GLY A 247 -2.91 -7.60 25.27
CA GLY A 247 -2.27 -6.39 25.79
C GLY A 247 -1.52 -5.57 24.75
N TRP A 248 -1.88 -5.70 23.46
CA TRP A 248 -1.24 -4.94 22.39
C TRP A 248 -1.71 -3.48 22.37
N PRO A 249 -0.81 -2.51 22.11
CA PRO A 249 -1.19 -1.12 21.94
C PRO A 249 -2.17 -0.97 20.77
N ILE A 250 -3.19 -0.11 20.96
CA ILE A 250 -4.12 0.29 19.92
C ILE A 250 -3.81 1.75 19.56
N LEU A 251 -3.37 1.97 18.34
CA LEU A 251 -3.08 3.28 17.78
C LEU A 251 -4.26 3.73 16.90
N ARG A 252 -4.69 4.98 17.07
CA ARG A 252 -5.70 5.57 16.21
C ARG A 252 -5.09 6.75 15.47
N THR A 253 -5.19 6.71 14.14
CA THR A 253 -4.78 7.83 13.30
C THR A 253 -5.96 8.76 13.12
N ALA A 254 -5.73 10.06 13.21
CA ALA A 254 -6.74 11.03 12.83
C ALA A 254 -6.99 10.92 11.33
N ASN A 255 -8.26 10.84 10.90
CA ASN A 255 -8.63 10.92 9.48
C ASN A 255 -8.44 12.34 8.94
N ARG A 256 -7.27 12.92 9.14
CA ARG A 256 -6.86 14.14 8.44
C ARG A 256 -6.39 13.70 7.05
N VAL A 257 -7.34 13.59 6.13
CA VAL A 257 -7.06 13.91 4.74
C VAL A 257 -6.42 15.30 4.80
N GLN A 258 -5.18 15.45 4.37
CA GLN A 258 -4.62 16.77 4.13
C GLN A 258 -5.50 17.45 3.08
N GLN A 259 -6.54 18.17 3.53
CA GLN A 259 -7.07 19.26 2.76
C GLN A 259 -5.90 20.24 2.68
N ILE A 260 -5.32 20.33 1.50
CA ILE A 260 -4.46 21.47 1.13
C ILE A 260 -5.37 22.66 1.30
N SER A 261 -5.23 23.34 2.44
CA SER A 261 -5.89 24.61 2.71
C SER A 261 -5.39 25.59 1.65
N GLU A 262 -6.23 25.90 0.70
CA GLU A 262 -6.03 27.09 -0.13
C GLU A 262 -5.91 28.27 0.83
N PRO A 263 -4.89 29.13 0.69
CA PRO A 263 -4.85 30.36 1.43
C PRO A 263 -6.06 31.21 1.01
N LEU A 264 -6.88 31.59 1.96
CA LEU A 264 -7.97 32.54 1.78
C LEU A 264 -7.44 33.80 1.07
N PRO A 265 -8.11 34.29 0.02
CA PRO A 265 -7.75 35.55 -0.61
C PRO A 265 -7.86 36.66 0.45
N GLN A 266 -6.76 37.35 0.68
CA GLN A 266 -6.76 38.56 1.50
C GLN A 266 -7.70 39.58 0.84
N ALA A 267 -8.79 39.90 1.55
CA ALA A 267 -9.64 41.00 1.16
C ALA A 267 -8.81 42.29 1.28
N GLU A 268 -8.49 42.87 0.13
CA GLU A 268 -7.99 44.24 0.07
C GLU A 268 -9.03 45.15 0.69
N ARG A 269 -8.68 45.76 1.80
CA ARG A 269 -9.39 46.92 2.30
C ARG A 269 -8.95 48.11 1.48
N CYS A 270 -9.79 48.54 0.57
CA CYS A 270 -9.70 49.91 0.04
C CYS A 270 -10.07 50.89 1.15
N ALA A 271 -9.13 51.77 1.47
CA ALA A 271 -9.36 53.03 2.14
C ALA A 271 -9.62 54.10 1.09
#